data_4618a0370f85ec741d1668afbd22406d
#
_entry.id   4618a0370f85ec741d1668afbd22406d
#
_cell.length_a   1.000
_cell.length_b   1.000
_cell.length_c   1.000
_cell.angle_alpha   90.00
_cell.angle_beta   90.00
_cell.angle_gamma   90.00
#
_symmetry.space_group_name_H-M   'P 1'
#
loop_
_entity.id
_entity.type
_entity.pdbx_description
1 polymer ?
#
loop_
_entity_poly.entity_id
_entity_poly.type
_entity_poly.pdbx_seq_one_letter_code
_entity_poly.pdbx_strand_id
1 'polypeptide(L)'
;MAEISKMAGVSLATVSRTIHSPHLVRKGTLERVNQVMERLNYVYHATAGDLSRKRSSIIGVIIPTAKSLVFSSTLQAIQEAAQQNNFSLVAGSSKYDIETELSLLQQFKERRLAGIILTGFVVGQKDLIKELVKGGMPCVVIWDKLDDSDLSYVGFDNFKATYRITEYLISLRHRHIGLIVGPYTKVERVKRRLEGFKAALTAHGLKFDPELVIEKEPTLIDGKEAMSRLLSLPVRPTAVLAASDTLAVGALAAARDMNVRVPEDISIAGFDDIEVAAYCNPPLTTVRVPAYEIGQIAFKILLGMINGNSDQLQQYCLDTSVIIRGSCRELDNDVISKS
;
A
#
# COMPACT_ATOMS: atom_id res chain seq x y z
N MET A 1 -4.09 -18.79 -35.28
CA MET A 1 -2.68 -18.88 -35.73
C MET A 1 -2.51 -19.79 -36.97
N ALA A 2 -3.10 -20.97 -37.01
CA ALA A 2 -2.99 -21.85 -38.19
C ALA A 2 -3.51 -21.22 -39.49
N GLU A 3 -4.65 -20.53 -39.44
CA GLU A 3 -5.23 -19.82 -40.57
C GLU A 3 -4.35 -18.64 -41.03
N ILE A 4 -3.79 -17.88 -40.09
CA ILE A 4 -2.83 -16.80 -40.40
C ILE A 4 -1.58 -17.36 -41.08
N SER A 5 -1.05 -18.46 -40.60
CA SER A 5 0.10 -19.18 -41.17
C SER A 5 -0.17 -19.56 -42.63
N LYS A 6 -1.34 -20.14 -42.91
CA LYS A 6 -1.78 -20.53 -44.24
C LYS A 6 -1.95 -19.33 -45.17
N MET A 7 -2.63 -18.27 -44.71
CA MET A 7 -2.91 -17.08 -45.54
C MET A 7 -1.67 -16.21 -45.77
N ALA A 8 -0.76 -16.12 -44.80
CA ALA A 8 0.49 -15.36 -44.94
C ALA A 8 1.60 -16.16 -45.61
N GLY A 9 1.42 -17.46 -45.88
CA GLY A 9 2.42 -18.31 -46.50
C GLY A 9 3.69 -18.49 -45.66
N VAL A 10 3.54 -18.60 -44.35
CA VAL A 10 4.65 -18.73 -43.38
C VAL A 10 4.39 -19.86 -42.39
N SER A 11 5.41 -20.29 -41.65
CA SER A 11 5.23 -21.31 -40.61
C SER A 11 4.50 -20.75 -39.38
N LEU A 12 3.85 -21.62 -38.59
CA LEU A 12 3.27 -21.26 -37.28
C LEU A 12 4.31 -20.61 -36.37
N ALA A 13 5.56 -21.08 -36.41
CA ALA A 13 6.65 -20.49 -35.65
C ALA A 13 6.97 -19.06 -36.09
N THR A 14 6.83 -18.73 -37.37
CA THR A 14 7.01 -17.37 -37.91
C THR A 14 5.86 -16.45 -37.43
N VAL A 15 4.61 -16.92 -37.45
CA VAL A 15 3.46 -16.17 -36.91
C VAL A 15 3.66 -15.90 -35.41
N SER A 16 4.08 -16.91 -34.65
CA SER A 16 4.38 -16.74 -33.23
C SER A 16 5.50 -15.74 -32.97
N ARG A 17 6.59 -15.77 -33.76
CA ARG A 17 7.69 -14.79 -33.67
C ARG A 17 7.22 -13.38 -34.03
N THR A 18 6.36 -13.23 -35.04
CA THR A 18 5.78 -11.92 -35.39
C THR A 18 5.05 -11.29 -34.22
N ILE A 19 4.33 -12.08 -33.42
CA ILE A 19 3.57 -11.60 -32.26
C ILE A 19 4.50 -11.29 -31.07
N HIS A 20 5.50 -12.15 -30.80
CA HIS A 20 6.27 -12.10 -29.55
C HIS A 20 7.66 -11.49 -29.66
N SER A 21 8.24 -11.50 -30.85
CA SER A 21 9.62 -11.05 -31.10
C SER A 21 9.72 -10.46 -32.50
N PRO A 22 8.97 -9.40 -32.82
CA PRO A 22 8.86 -8.85 -34.17
C PRO A 22 10.21 -8.41 -34.73
N HIS A 23 11.15 -8.02 -33.86
CA HIS A 23 12.51 -7.62 -34.22
C HIS A 23 13.34 -8.79 -34.82
N LEU A 24 12.94 -10.04 -34.60
CA LEU A 24 13.58 -11.24 -35.17
C LEU A 24 12.97 -11.66 -36.51
N VAL A 25 11.96 -10.96 -37.02
CA VAL A 25 11.26 -11.28 -38.25
C VAL A 25 11.62 -10.23 -39.31
N ARG A 26 11.91 -10.71 -40.54
CA ARG A 26 12.21 -9.81 -41.68
C ARG A 26 11.02 -8.89 -41.95
N LYS A 27 11.26 -7.60 -42.21
CA LYS A 27 10.26 -6.52 -42.37
C LYS A 27 9.10 -6.91 -43.32
N GLY A 28 9.38 -7.43 -44.53
CA GLY A 28 8.33 -7.81 -45.45
C GLY A 28 7.49 -9.01 -45.00
N THR A 29 8.06 -9.92 -44.17
CA THR A 29 7.30 -11.03 -43.57
C THR A 29 6.44 -10.51 -42.43
N LEU A 30 6.96 -9.59 -41.62
CA LEU A 30 6.23 -8.94 -40.52
C LEU A 30 4.99 -8.21 -41.07
N GLU A 31 5.16 -7.36 -42.09
CA GLU A 31 4.08 -6.62 -42.73
C GLU A 31 2.99 -7.55 -43.29
N ARG A 32 3.37 -8.62 -43.99
CA ARG A 32 2.43 -9.60 -44.56
C ARG A 32 1.62 -10.34 -43.49
N VAL A 33 2.26 -10.75 -42.39
CA VAL A 33 1.58 -11.42 -41.28
C VAL A 33 0.64 -10.46 -40.57
N ASN A 34 1.06 -9.21 -40.32
CA ASN A 34 0.22 -8.18 -39.70
C ASN A 34 -1.02 -7.87 -40.55
N GLN A 35 -0.88 -7.71 -41.87
CA GLN A 35 -2.01 -7.48 -42.76
C GLN A 35 -3.04 -8.63 -42.70
N VAL A 36 -2.57 -9.88 -42.64
CA VAL A 36 -3.49 -11.02 -42.47
C VAL A 36 -4.17 -11.03 -41.11
N MET A 37 -3.44 -10.66 -40.04
CA MET A 37 -4.02 -10.55 -38.68
C MET A 37 -5.09 -9.46 -38.62
N GLU A 38 -4.84 -8.28 -39.20
CA GLU A 38 -5.82 -7.20 -39.32
C GLU A 38 -7.06 -7.62 -40.10
N ARG A 39 -6.86 -8.23 -41.28
CA ARG A 39 -7.97 -8.73 -42.13
C ARG A 39 -8.85 -9.76 -41.46
N LEU A 40 -8.28 -10.55 -40.56
CA LEU A 40 -9.03 -11.56 -39.78
C LEU A 40 -9.55 -11.04 -38.48
N ASN A 41 -9.34 -9.73 -38.12
CA ASN A 41 -9.60 -9.18 -36.81
C ASN A 41 -9.01 -10.09 -35.71
N TYR A 42 -7.83 -10.67 -35.97
CA TYR A 42 -7.25 -11.65 -35.07
C TYR A 42 -6.68 -10.98 -33.83
N VAL A 43 -7.29 -11.30 -32.69
CA VAL A 43 -6.76 -10.92 -31.36
C VAL A 43 -6.00 -12.14 -30.81
N TYR A 44 -4.72 -11.91 -30.49
CA TYR A 44 -3.92 -12.95 -29.86
C TYR A 44 -4.47 -13.29 -28.47
N HIS A 45 -4.84 -14.56 -28.29
CA HIS A 45 -5.25 -15.06 -26.97
C HIS A 45 -4.00 -15.34 -26.11
N ALA A 46 -3.63 -14.38 -25.25
CA ALA A 46 -2.45 -14.47 -24.40
C ALA A 46 -2.48 -15.73 -23.51
N THR A 47 -3.64 -16.08 -22.96
CA THR A 47 -3.86 -17.29 -22.14
C THR A 47 -3.48 -18.59 -22.87
N ALA A 48 -3.73 -18.70 -24.17
CA ALA A 48 -3.33 -19.87 -24.95
C ALA A 48 -1.80 -19.92 -25.16
N GLY A 49 -1.17 -18.77 -25.31
CA GLY A 49 0.29 -18.62 -25.39
C GLY A 49 0.99 -18.90 -24.06
N ASP A 50 0.40 -18.47 -22.97
CA ASP A 50 0.88 -18.70 -21.61
C ASP A 50 0.81 -20.19 -21.24
N LEU A 51 -0.27 -20.89 -21.66
CA LEU A 51 -0.38 -22.35 -21.52
C LEU A 51 0.74 -23.09 -22.27
N SER A 52 1.05 -22.62 -23.48
CA SER A 52 2.12 -23.18 -24.31
C SER A 52 3.51 -22.96 -23.70
N ARG A 53 3.73 -21.81 -23.04
CA ARG A 53 4.99 -21.45 -22.38
C ARG A 53 5.07 -21.90 -20.93
N LYS A 54 3.99 -22.47 -20.36
CA LYS A 54 3.85 -22.84 -18.94
C LYS A 54 4.13 -21.67 -17.98
N ARG A 55 3.98 -20.42 -18.42
CA ARG A 55 4.23 -19.21 -17.61
C ARG A 55 3.15 -18.18 -17.88
N SER A 56 2.51 -17.72 -16.84
CA SER A 56 1.56 -16.60 -16.92
C SER A 56 2.29 -15.27 -17.09
N SER A 57 1.67 -14.33 -17.80
CA SER A 57 2.09 -12.93 -17.89
C SER A 57 1.23 -12.01 -17.03
N ILE A 58 0.53 -12.55 -16.02
CA ILE A 58 -0.33 -11.81 -15.13
C ILE A 58 0.20 -11.93 -13.71
N ILE A 59 0.32 -10.81 -13.00
CA ILE A 59 0.61 -10.75 -11.57
C ILE A 59 -0.61 -10.30 -10.79
N GLY A 60 -0.72 -10.75 -9.54
CA GLY A 60 -1.75 -10.34 -8.60
C GLY A 60 -1.22 -9.33 -7.60
N VAL A 61 -2.03 -8.32 -7.26
CA VAL A 61 -1.77 -7.43 -6.13
C VAL A 61 -3.00 -7.44 -5.23
N ILE A 62 -2.81 -7.71 -3.95
CA ILE A 62 -3.88 -7.61 -2.95
C ILE A 62 -3.61 -6.40 -2.08
N ILE A 63 -4.54 -5.45 -2.13
CA ILE A 63 -4.57 -4.25 -1.27
C ILE A 63 -5.71 -4.37 -0.26
N PRO A 64 -5.59 -3.74 0.92
CA PRO A 64 -6.67 -3.81 1.92
C PRO A 64 -7.94 -3.13 1.45
N THR A 65 -7.84 -1.96 0.82
CA THR A 65 -8.99 -1.20 0.33
C THR A 65 -8.64 -0.31 -0.84
N ALA A 66 -9.52 -0.26 -1.84
CA ALA A 66 -9.41 0.69 -2.95
C ALA A 66 -9.88 2.12 -2.59
N LYS A 67 -10.49 2.31 -1.41
CA LYS A 67 -10.95 3.63 -0.95
C LYS A 67 -9.81 4.50 -0.40
N SER A 68 -8.70 3.91 0.00
CA SER A 68 -7.56 4.65 0.53
C SER A 68 -6.62 5.10 -0.59
N LEU A 69 -6.37 6.40 -0.67
CA LEU A 69 -5.49 7.01 -1.67
C LEU A 69 -4.02 6.59 -1.50
N VAL A 70 -3.63 6.11 -0.33
CA VAL A 70 -2.25 5.76 0.01
C VAL A 70 -1.68 4.65 -0.88
N PHE A 71 -2.51 3.71 -1.32
CA PHE A 71 -2.06 2.59 -2.15
C PHE A 71 -1.98 2.93 -3.64
N SER A 72 -2.54 4.06 -4.09
CA SER A 72 -2.57 4.44 -5.51
C SER A 72 -1.17 4.60 -6.10
N SER A 73 -0.27 5.27 -5.39
CA SER A 73 1.12 5.49 -5.81
C SER A 73 1.91 4.17 -5.92
N THR A 74 1.70 3.25 -4.97
CA THR A 74 2.31 1.91 -5.00
C THR A 74 1.78 1.08 -6.17
N LEU A 75 0.45 1.09 -6.38
CA LEU A 75 -0.17 0.38 -7.50
C LEU A 75 0.30 0.94 -8.84
N GLN A 76 0.40 2.26 -8.98
CA GLN A 76 0.93 2.92 -10.16
C GLN A 76 2.35 2.43 -10.46
N ALA A 77 3.24 2.45 -9.47
CA ALA A 77 4.62 2.01 -9.63
C ALA A 77 4.72 0.52 -10.04
N ILE A 78 3.91 -0.34 -9.43
CA ILE A 78 3.85 -1.76 -9.80
C ILE A 78 3.33 -1.92 -11.24
N GLN A 79 2.28 -1.18 -11.62
CA GLN A 79 1.69 -1.25 -12.95
C GLN A 79 2.66 -0.79 -14.04
N GLU A 80 3.34 0.33 -13.83
CA GLU A 80 4.34 0.85 -14.77
C GLU A 80 5.49 -0.15 -14.96
N ALA A 81 6.03 -0.69 -13.86
CA ALA A 81 7.09 -1.70 -13.90
C ALA A 81 6.63 -3.01 -14.56
N ALA A 82 5.41 -3.46 -14.28
CA ALA A 82 4.82 -4.63 -14.91
C ALA A 82 4.66 -4.45 -16.43
N GLN A 83 4.13 -3.31 -16.86
CA GLN A 83 3.93 -3.00 -18.27
C GLN A 83 5.25 -2.97 -19.04
N GLN A 84 6.32 -2.37 -18.48
CA GLN A 84 7.65 -2.35 -19.07
C GLN A 84 8.25 -3.75 -19.27
N ASN A 85 7.79 -4.73 -18.49
CA ASN A 85 8.24 -6.13 -18.56
C ASN A 85 7.21 -7.07 -19.19
N ASN A 86 6.21 -6.53 -19.89
CA ASN A 86 5.14 -7.29 -20.57
C ASN A 86 4.27 -8.13 -19.62
N PHE A 87 4.08 -7.67 -18.39
CA PHE A 87 3.12 -8.24 -17.46
C PHE A 87 1.85 -7.38 -17.36
N SER A 88 0.72 -8.03 -17.15
CA SER A 88 -0.54 -7.41 -16.78
C SER A 88 -0.76 -7.51 -15.26
N LEU A 89 -1.47 -6.54 -14.68
CA LEU A 89 -1.77 -6.48 -13.26
C LEU A 89 -3.26 -6.77 -13.02
N VAL A 90 -3.55 -7.64 -12.06
CA VAL A 90 -4.88 -7.84 -11.49
C VAL A 90 -4.85 -7.44 -10.03
N ALA A 91 -5.66 -6.45 -9.64
CA ALA A 91 -5.77 -5.99 -8.25
C ALA A 91 -7.03 -6.56 -7.59
N GLY A 92 -6.87 -7.06 -6.36
CA GLY A 92 -7.97 -7.46 -5.48
C GLY A 92 -7.97 -6.61 -4.20
N SER A 93 -9.15 -6.43 -3.59
CA SER A 93 -9.30 -5.75 -2.30
C SER A 93 -9.77 -6.72 -1.23
N SER A 94 -8.94 -6.91 -0.17
CA SER A 94 -9.25 -7.83 0.94
C SER A 94 -10.25 -7.26 1.96
N LYS A 95 -10.50 -5.95 1.94
CA LYS A 95 -11.38 -5.24 2.90
C LYS A 95 -10.98 -5.47 4.37
N TYR A 96 -9.70 -5.69 4.64
CA TYR A 96 -9.21 -6.07 5.97
C TYR A 96 -9.85 -7.35 6.52
N ASP A 97 -10.34 -8.23 5.64
CA ASP A 97 -11.02 -9.47 5.96
C ASP A 97 -10.22 -10.68 5.49
N ILE A 98 -9.94 -11.60 6.40
CA ILE A 98 -9.08 -12.76 6.14
C ILE A 98 -9.72 -13.73 5.13
N GLU A 99 -11.04 -13.94 5.20
CA GLU A 99 -11.74 -14.87 4.30
C GLU A 99 -11.74 -14.33 2.86
N THR A 100 -11.97 -13.01 2.71
CA THR A 100 -11.89 -12.33 1.42
C THR A 100 -10.48 -12.42 0.83
N GLU A 101 -9.43 -12.23 1.64
CA GLU A 101 -8.05 -12.32 1.18
C GLU A 101 -7.67 -13.75 0.77
N LEU A 102 -8.07 -14.76 1.55
CA LEU A 102 -7.86 -16.17 1.21
C LEU A 102 -8.59 -16.55 -0.09
N SER A 103 -9.81 -16.08 -0.27
CA SER A 103 -10.57 -16.28 -1.51
C SER A 103 -9.85 -15.67 -2.73
N LEU A 104 -9.29 -14.47 -2.60
CA LEU A 104 -8.51 -13.82 -3.66
C LEU A 104 -7.23 -14.61 -3.97
N LEU A 105 -6.50 -15.06 -2.94
CA LEU A 105 -5.30 -15.88 -3.11
C LEU A 105 -5.61 -17.19 -3.83
N GLN A 106 -6.69 -17.86 -3.45
CA GLN A 106 -7.15 -19.08 -4.11
C GLN A 106 -7.49 -18.82 -5.59
N GLN A 107 -8.24 -17.76 -5.89
CA GLN A 107 -8.57 -17.36 -7.27
C GLN A 107 -7.30 -17.07 -8.08
N PHE A 108 -6.30 -16.39 -7.51
CA PHE A 108 -5.02 -16.09 -8.17
C PHE A 108 -4.23 -17.36 -8.47
N LYS A 109 -4.23 -18.32 -7.53
CA LYS A 109 -3.63 -19.64 -7.72
C LYS A 109 -4.31 -20.44 -8.80
N GLU A 110 -5.65 -20.50 -8.81
CA GLU A 110 -6.44 -21.21 -9.84
C GLU A 110 -6.22 -20.65 -11.23
N ARG A 111 -6.09 -19.32 -11.34
CA ARG A 111 -5.78 -18.62 -12.59
C ARG A 111 -4.30 -18.70 -12.96
N ARG A 112 -3.47 -19.35 -12.14
CA ARG A 112 -2.03 -19.54 -12.36
C ARG A 112 -1.30 -18.22 -12.60
N LEU A 113 -1.56 -17.20 -11.79
CA LEU A 113 -0.81 -15.95 -11.86
C LEU A 113 0.68 -16.22 -11.68
N ALA A 114 1.52 -15.40 -12.33
CA ALA A 114 2.97 -15.55 -12.27
C ALA A 114 3.55 -15.29 -10.89
N GLY A 115 2.87 -14.46 -10.10
CA GLY A 115 3.27 -14.13 -8.74
C GLY A 115 2.30 -13.15 -8.10
N ILE A 116 2.49 -12.88 -6.81
CA ILE A 116 1.57 -12.09 -5.98
C ILE A 116 2.35 -11.07 -5.17
N ILE A 117 1.79 -9.86 -5.05
CA ILE A 117 2.24 -8.81 -4.12
C ILE A 117 1.13 -8.61 -3.08
N LEU A 118 1.48 -8.72 -1.79
CA LEU A 118 0.55 -8.59 -0.66
C LEU A 118 0.85 -7.35 0.17
N THR A 119 -0.17 -6.61 0.57
CA THR A 119 -0.01 -5.39 1.39
C THR A 119 -0.09 -5.71 2.89
N GLY A 120 1.03 -6.13 3.48
CA GLY A 120 1.10 -6.55 4.89
C GLY A 120 0.34 -7.84 5.15
N PHE A 121 0.05 -8.09 6.44
CA PHE A 121 -0.71 -9.26 6.88
C PHE A 121 -1.96 -8.85 7.65
N VAL A 122 -3.02 -9.63 7.46
CA VAL A 122 -4.10 -9.75 8.42
C VAL A 122 -3.58 -10.58 9.60
N VAL A 123 -3.99 -10.26 10.82
CA VAL A 123 -3.56 -10.98 12.02
C VAL A 123 -3.87 -12.48 11.90
N GLY A 124 -2.88 -13.32 12.16
CA GLY A 124 -2.99 -14.78 12.07
C GLY A 124 -2.74 -15.39 10.68
N GLN A 125 -2.43 -14.61 9.66
CA GLN A 125 -2.31 -15.10 8.28
C GLN A 125 -0.88 -15.47 7.85
N LYS A 126 0.13 -15.07 8.60
CA LYS A 126 1.55 -15.22 8.23
C LYS A 126 1.92 -16.67 7.81
N ASP A 127 1.41 -17.66 8.52
CA ASP A 127 1.74 -19.06 8.24
C ASP A 127 1.09 -19.58 6.95
N LEU A 128 -0.13 -19.14 6.64
CA LEU A 128 -0.80 -19.47 5.38
C LEU A 128 -0.06 -18.92 4.16
N ILE A 129 0.46 -17.69 4.26
CA ILE A 129 1.29 -17.11 3.20
C ILE A 129 2.60 -17.86 3.05
N LYS A 130 3.22 -18.29 4.16
CA LYS A 130 4.43 -19.13 4.11
C LYS A 130 4.16 -20.47 3.40
N GLU A 131 3.03 -21.10 3.63
CA GLU A 131 2.64 -22.33 2.94
C GLU A 131 2.45 -22.10 1.43
N LEU A 132 1.83 -21.00 1.05
CA LEU A 132 1.63 -20.62 -0.35
C LEU A 132 2.98 -20.43 -1.07
N VAL A 133 3.94 -19.77 -0.43
CA VAL A 133 5.29 -19.58 -0.94
C VAL A 133 6.06 -20.92 -1.01
N LYS A 134 5.97 -21.77 0.01
CA LYS A 134 6.53 -23.13 -0.01
C LYS A 134 5.96 -23.97 -1.16
N GLY A 135 4.70 -23.72 -1.56
CA GLY A 135 4.06 -24.32 -2.73
C GLY A 135 4.57 -23.78 -4.07
N GLY A 136 5.59 -22.92 -4.09
CA GLY A 136 6.25 -22.41 -5.29
C GLY A 136 5.61 -21.16 -5.90
N MET A 137 4.70 -20.47 -5.21
CA MET A 137 4.12 -19.21 -5.65
C MET A 137 5.07 -18.04 -5.32
N PRO A 138 5.63 -17.32 -6.32
CA PRO A 138 6.38 -16.10 -6.07
C PRO A 138 5.52 -15.07 -5.33
N CYS A 139 5.99 -14.61 -4.17
CA CYS A 139 5.26 -13.68 -3.31
C CYS A 139 6.18 -12.66 -2.65
N VAL A 140 5.76 -11.40 -2.70
CA VAL A 140 6.44 -10.29 -2.02
C VAL A 140 5.44 -9.57 -1.13
N VAL A 141 5.81 -9.35 0.13
CA VAL A 141 5.00 -8.57 1.06
C VAL A 141 5.46 -7.11 1.03
N ILE A 142 4.51 -6.19 1.01
CA ILE A 142 4.80 -4.75 0.97
C ILE A 142 4.19 -4.02 2.16
N TRP A 143 4.66 -2.78 2.44
CA TRP A 143 4.14 -1.88 3.47
C TRP A 143 4.40 -2.28 4.92
N ASP A 144 5.12 -3.35 5.16
CA ASP A 144 5.50 -3.77 6.50
C ASP A 144 6.96 -4.23 6.56
N LYS A 145 7.59 -4.08 7.70
CA LYS A 145 8.84 -4.72 8.05
C LYS A 145 8.52 -6.03 8.75
N LEU A 146 9.01 -7.13 8.20
CA LEU A 146 8.77 -8.46 8.75
C LEU A 146 10.00 -8.90 9.54
N ASP A 147 9.86 -8.96 10.86
CA ASP A 147 10.90 -9.53 11.72
C ASP A 147 10.89 -11.06 11.63
N ASP A 148 12.07 -11.69 11.60
CA ASP A 148 12.27 -13.16 11.55
C ASP A 148 11.40 -13.86 10.50
N SER A 149 11.41 -13.34 9.27
CA SER A 149 10.56 -13.84 8.20
C SER A 149 11.35 -14.58 7.13
N ASP A 150 10.79 -15.72 6.68
CA ASP A 150 11.23 -16.46 5.50
C ASP A 150 10.59 -15.90 4.21
N LEU A 151 10.09 -14.67 4.24
CA LEU A 151 9.41 -14.03 3.12
C LEU A 151 10.20 -12.80 2.65
N SER A 152 10.23 -12.60 1.34
CA SER A 152 10.72 -11.33 0.79
C SER A 152 9.73 -10.22 1.06
N TYR A 153 10.25 -9.05 1.47
CA TYR A 153 9.41 -7.90 1.72
C TYR A 153 10.07 -6.59 1.30
N VAL A 154 9.22 -5.60 1.04
CA VAL A 154 9.60 -4.20 0.88
C VAL A 154 8.64 -3.34 1.69
N GLY A 155 9.12 -2.70 2.71
CA GLY A 155 8.29 -1.89 3.58
C GLY A 155 9.10 -0.94 4.42
N PHE A 156 8.52 -0.53 5.51
CA PHE A 156 9.14 0.37 6.48
C PHE A 156 8.73 -0.04 7.90
N ASP A 157 9.43 0.47 8.88
CA ASP A 157 9.14 0.20 10.29
C ASP A 157 7.97 1.08 10.77
N ASN A 158 6.76 0.51 10.77
CA ASN A 158 5.52 1.19 11.19
C ASN A 158 5.56 1.63 12.66
N PHE A 159 6.22 0.85 13.53
CA PHE A 159 6.43 1.22 14.93
C PHE A 159 7.30 2.46 15.04
N LYS A 160 8.50 2.44 14.44
CA LYS A 160 9.47 3.54 14.49
C LYS A 160 8.91 4.81 13.85
N ALA A 161 8.18 4.69 12.73
CA ALA A 161 7.57 5.81 12.05
C ALA A 161 6.53 6.52 12.93
N THR A 162 5.67 5.74 13.60
CA THR A 162 4.65 6.30 14.51
C THR A 162 5.27 6.82 15.80
N TYR A 163 6.28 6.14 16.33
CA TYR A 163 7.05 6.63 17.48
C TYR A 163 7.59 8.05 17.21
N ARG A 164 8.25 8.26 16.06
CA ARG A 164 8.87 9.55 15.69
C ARG A 164 7.86 10.70 15.55
N ILE A 165 6.71 10.47 14.90
CA ILE A 165 5.70 11.53 14.76
C ILE A 165 5.03 11.83 16.10
N THR A 166 4.86 10.83 16.98
CA THR A 166 4.35 11.04 18.33
C THR A 166 5.37 11.81 19.17
N GLU A 167 6.64 11.46 19.10
CA GLU A 167 7.75 12.18 19.76
C GLU A 167 7.82 13.65 19.29
N TYR A 168 7.60 13.90 17.99
CA TYR A 168 7.49 15.26 17.47
C TYR A 168 6.33 16.04 18.15
N LEU A 169 5.14 15.47 18.29
CA LEU A 169 4.03 16.13 19.00
C LEU A 169 4.38 16.36 20.46
N ILE A 170 5.06 15.44 21.12
CA ILE A 170 5.53 15.60 22.51
C ILE A 170 6.57 16.72 22.61
N SER A 171 7.46 16.87 21.62
CA SER A 171 8.45 17.94 21.57
C SER A 171 7.82 19.34 21.45
N LEU A 172 6.62 19.41 20.85
CA LEU A 172 5.76 20.60 20.81
C LEU A 172 4.98 20.83 22.13
N ARG A 173 5.37 20.15 23.22
CA ARG A 173 4.79 20.23 24.56
C ARG A 173 3.39 19.66 24.71
N HIS A 174 2.87 18.94 23.72
CA HIS A 174 1.62 18.23 23.90
C HIS A 174 1.79 17.07 24.89
N ARG A 175 0.87 16.97 25.86
CA ARG A 175 0.86 15.93 26.89
C ARG A 175 -0.40 15.07 26.84
N HIS A 176 -1.48 15.63 26.32
CA HIS A 176 -2.77 14.97 26.16
C HIS A 176 -3.02 14.79 24.64
N ILE A 177 -2.65 13.60 24.13
CA ILE A 177 -2.58 13.33 22.69
C ILE A 177 -3.58 12.21 22.35
N GLY A 178 -4.50 12.51 21.42
CA GLY A 178 -5.43 11.52 20.87
C GLY A 178 -4.82 10.75 19.69
N LEU A 179 -5.34 9.55 19.45
CA LEU A 179 -4.99 8.72 18.30
C LEU A 179 -6.25 8.28 17.56
N ILE A 180 -6.32 8.56 16.26
CA ILE A 180 -7.28 7.95 15.36
C ILE A 180 -6.52 6.93 14.49
N VAL A 181 -6.87 5.66 14.60
CA VAL A 181 -6.09 4.57 14.00
C VAL A 181 -7.01 3.63 13.21
N GLY A 182 -6.46 2.99 12.18
CA GLY A 182 -7.13 1.95 11.41
C GLY A 182 -7.40 0.68 12.24
N PRO A 183 -7.91 -0.39 11.61
CA PRO A 183 -8.28 -1.64 12.30
C PRO A 183 -7.05 -2.40 12.83
N TYR A 184 -6.49 -1.94 13.96
CA TYR A 184 -5.31 -2.52 14.59
C TYR A 184 -5.56 -3.93 15.16
N THR A 185 -6.80 -4.25 15.43
CA THR A 185 -7.21 -5.60 15.87
C THR A 185 -7.11 -6.63 14.74
N LYS A 186 -7.15 -6.17 13.49
CA LYS A 186 -7.14 -7.04 12.30
C LYS A 186 -5.83 -7.00 11.51
N VAL A 187 -5.02 -5.95 11.63
CA VAL A 187 -3.90 -5.68 10.73
C VAL A 187 -2.60 -5.44 11.49
N GLU A 188 -1.59 -6.28 11.28
CA GLU A 188 -0.33 -6.25 12.03
C GLU A 188 0.41 -4.90 11.93
N ARG A 189 0.57 -4.33 10.72
CA ARG A 189 1.25 -3.04 10.57
C ARG A 189 0.52 -1.90 11.29
N VAL A 190 -0.81 -1.97 11.36
CA VAL A 190 -1.62 -0.95 12.07
C VAL A 190 -1.49 -1.12 13.58
N LYS A 191 -1.44 -2.36 14.06
CA LYS A 191 -1.12 -2.68 15.46
C LYS A 191 0.26 -2.13 15.84
N ARG A 192 1.28 -2.29 14.99
CA ARG A 192 2.61 -1.71 15.21
C ARG A 192 2.59 -0.18 15.30
N ARG A 193 1.72 0.50 14.55
CA ARG A 193 1.51 1.96 14.69
C ARG A 193 0.99 2.31 16.08
N LEU A 194 -0.01 1.60 16.58
CA LEU A 194 -0.52 1.79 17.96
C LEU A 194 0.57 1.53 19.01
N GLU A 195 1.37 0.48 18.83
CA GLU A 195 2.48 0.15 19.72
C GLU A 195 3.55 1.25 19.73
N GLY A 196 3.90 1.81 18.57
CA GLY A 196 4.82 2.93 18.45
C GLY A 196 4.32 4.20 19.15
N PHE A 197 3.02 4.51 19.02
CA PHE A 197 2.38 5.60 19.75
C PHE A 197 2.48 5.40 21.28
N LYS A 198 2.10 4.22 21.77
CA LYS A 198 2.18 3.90 23.21
C LYS A 198 3.61 4.00 23.74
N ALA A 199 4.57 3.45 22.99
CA ALA A 199 5.98 3.47 23.38
C ALA A 199 6.53 4.90 23.48
N ALA A 200 6.17 5.79 22.55
CA ALA A 200 6.59 7.18 22.61
C ALA A 200 6.02 7.90 23.84
N LEU A 201 4.74 7.72 24.16
CA LEU A 201 4.15 8.26 25.38
C LEU A 201 4.88 7.76 26.63
N THR A 202 5.09 6.46 26.74
CA THR A 202 5.75 5.82 27.89
C THR A 202 7.19 6.32 28.05
N ALA A 203 7.96 6.43 26.98
CA ALA A 203 9.35 6.90 26.99
C ALA A 203 9.47 8.35 27.52
N HIS A 204 8.42 9.15 27.37
CA HIS A 204 8.37 10.53 27.85
C HIS A 204 7.57 10.70 29.17
N GLY A 205 7.27 9.60 29.87
CA GLY A 205 6.56 9.61 31.15
C GLY A 205 5.08 10.04 31.05
N LEU A 206 4.48 9.93 29.85
CA LEU A 206 3.08 10.26 29.63
C LEU A 206 2.21 9.01 29.77
N LYS A 207 1.04 9.18 30.38
CA LYS A 207 0.07 8.09 30.54
C LYS A 207 -0.64 7.82 29.21
N PHE A 208 -0.68 6.55 28.81
CA PHE A 208 -1.57 6.11 27.73
C PHE A 208 -3.01 6.07 28.23
N ASP A 209 -3.90 6.75 27.53
CA ASP A 209 -5.33 6.75 27.81
C ASP A 209 -6.10 6.08 26.67
N PRO A 210 -6.73 4.91 26.93
CA PRO A 210 -7.51 4.21 25.92
C PRO A 210 -8.73 4.99 25.40
N GLU A 211 -9.29 5.93 26.20
CA GLU A 211 -10.43 6.75 25.78
C GLU A 211 -10.07 7.74 24.66
N LEU A 212 -8.79 8.08 24.54
CA LEU A 212 -8.26 8.92 23.49
C LEU A 212 -7.89 8.15 22.21
N VAL A 213 -8.09 6.82 22.17
CA VAL A 213 -7.79 5.99 21.01
C VAL A 213 -9.09 5.55 20.33
N ILE A 214 -9.27 5.96 19.08
CA ILE A 214 -10.45 5.62 18.31
C ILE A 214 -10.04 4.79 17.10
N GLU A 215 -10.51 3.54 17.07
CA GLU A 215 -10.36 2.64 15.93
C GLU A 215 -11.45 2.90 14.89
N LYS A 216 -11.07 3.16 13.64
CA LYS A 216 -11.98 3.46 12.52
C LYS A 216 -11.40 2.96 11.20
N GLU A 217 -12.25 2.69 10.23
CA GLU A 217 -11.80 2.47 8.86
C GLU A 217 -11.14 3.73 8.27
N PRO A 218 -10.10 3.59 7.40
CA PRO A 218 -9.38 4.75 6.86
C PRO A 218 -10.20 5.46 5.76
N THR A 219 -11.34 6.06 6.15
CA THR A 219 -12.20 6.88 5.31
C THR A 219 -12.30 8.33 5.84
N LEU A 220 -12.67 9.27 4.97
CA LEU A 220 -12.87 10.66 5.37
C LEU A 220 -14.00 10.81 6.39
N ILE A 221 -15.07 10.04 6.21
CA ILE A 221 -16.26 10.07 7.10
C ILE A 221 -15.87 9.55 8.48
N ASP A 222 -15.18 8.43 8.54
CA ASP A 222 -14.73 7.84 9.81
C ASP A 222 -13.72 8.72 10.54
N GLY A 223 -12.82 9.41 9.82
CA GLY A 223 -11.92 10.40 10.38
C GLY A 223 -12.67 11.58 10.99
N LYS A 224 -13.71 12.07 10.30
CA LYS A 224 -14.57 13.14 10.78
C LYS A 224 -15.33 12.72 12.04
N GLU A 225 -15.96 11.55 12.04
CA GLU A 225 -16.67 11.03 13.21
C GLU A 225 -15.75 10.83 14.42
N ALA A 226 -14.58 10.22 14.20
CA ALA A 226 -13.61 10.00 15.27
C ALA A 226 -13.14 11.31 15.92
N MET A 227 -12.81 12.30 15.09
CA MET A 227 -12.41 13.61 15.59
C MET A 227 -13.53 14.32 16.32
N SER A 228 -14.77 14.28 15.81
CA SER A 228 -15.92 14.86 16.49
C SER A 228 -16.12 14.26 17.88
N ARG A 229 -15.90 12.95 18.03
CA ARG A 229 -15.94 12.27 19.34
C ARG A 229 -14.83 12.77 20.26
N LEU A 230 -13.58 12.87 19.79
CA LEU A 230 -12.47 13.39 20.60
C LEU A 230 -12.71 14.84 21.05
N LEU A 231 -13.27 15.69 20.18
CA LEU A 231 -13.60 17.07 20.49
C LEU A 231 -14.77 17.23 21.46
N SER A 232 -15.60 16.20 21.60
CA SER A 232 -16.75 16.18 22.52
C SER A 232 -16.41 15.66 23.91
N LEU A 233 -15.16 15.22 24.14
CA LEU A 233 -14.72 14.76 25.47
C LEU A 233 -14.69 15.91 26.46
N PRO A 234 -15.00 15.66 27.76
CA PRO A 234 -14.89 16.67 28.81
C PRO A 234 -13.49 17.30 28.90
N VAL A 235 -12.45 16.49 28.76
CA VAL A 235 -11.05 16.91 28.62
C VAL A 235 -10.58 16.57 27.22
N ARG A 236 -10.47 17.59 26.37
CA ARG A 236 -10.07 17.43 24.98
C ARG A 236 -8.58 17.17 24.85
N PRO A 237 -8.14 16.32 23.90
CA PRO A 237 -6.73 16.27 23.57
C PRO A 237 -6.25 17.61 22.99
N THR A 238 -5.00 17.97 23.24
CA THR A 238 -4.36 19.16 22.65
C THR A 238 -3.73 18.89 21.28
N ALA A 239 -3.49 17.62 20.98
CA ALA A 239 -3.08 17.15 19.68
C ALA A 239 -3.76 15.82 19.35
N VAL A 240 -3.94 15.55 18.05
CA VAL A 240 -4.43 14.27 17.54
C VAL A 240 -3.49 13.77 16.44
N LEU A 241 -3.00 12.55 16.62
CA LEU A 241 -2.35 11.80 15.56
C LEU A 241 -3.41 10.94 14.84
N ALA A 242 -3.64 11.19 13.57
CA ALA A 242 -4.40 10.30 12.73
C ALA A 242 -3.42 9.39 11.97
N ALA A 243 -3.48 8.08 12.22
CA ALA A 243 -2.54 7.11 11.66
C ALA A 243 -2.78 6.80 10.15
N SER A 244 -3.42 7.72 9.45
CA SER A 244 -3.56 7.82 7.99
C SER A 244 -3.97 9.24 7.63
N ASP A 245 -3.45 9.80 6.55
CA ASP A 245 -3.82 11.13 6.06
C ASP A 245 -5.30 11.21 5.67
N THR A 246 -5.87 10.10 5.18
CA THR A 246 -7.33 10.05 4.89
C THR A 246 -8.14 10.32 6.16
N LEU A 247 -7.75 9.73 7.30
CA LEU A 247 -8.37 10.02 8.60
C LEU A 247 -8.09 11.46 9.06
N ALA A 248 -6.85 11.95 8.83
CA ALA A 248 -6.46 13.31 9.21
C ALA A 248 -7.25 14.38 8.44
N VAL A 249 -7.48 14.21 7.15
CA VAL A 249 -8.32 15.10 6.33
C VAL A 249 -9.76 15.12 6.85
N GLY A 250 -10.30 13.96 7.21
CA GLY A 250 -11.59 13.87 7.90
C GLY A 250 -11.60 14.61 9.23
N ALA A 251 -10.51 14.48 10.02
CA ALA A 251 -10.35 15.16 11.30
C ALA A 251 -10.29 16.69 11.14
N LEU A 252 -9.57 17.20 10.14
CA LEU A 252 -9.56 18.63 9.79
C LEU A 252 -10.97 19.15 9.44
N ALA A 253 -11.76 18.36 8.70
CA ALA A 253 -13.13 18.72 8.38
C ALA A 253 -14.02 18.78 9.63
N ALA A 254 -13.86 17.84 10.58
CA ALA A 254 -14.59 17.88 11.85
C ALA A 254 -14.24 19.11 12.69
N ALA A 255 -12.94 19.42 12.82
CA ALA A 255 -12.47 20.60 13.56
C ALA A 255 -13.08 21.88 12.98
N ARG A 256 -13.06 22.04 11.65
CA ARG A 256 -13.69 23.16 10.95
C ARG A 256 -15.20 23.25 11.25
N ASP A 257 -15.93 22.15 11.12
CA ASP A 257 -17.39 22.12 11.29
C ASP A 257 -17.80 22.40 12.74
N MET A 258 -16.91 22.12 13.71
CA MET A 258 -17.09 22.42 15.15
C MET A 258 -16.46 23.76 15.57
N ASN A 259 -15.98 24.60 14.63
CA ASN A 259 -15.32 25.86 14.87
C ASN A 259 -14.09 25.75 15.79
N VAL A 260 -13.36 24.65 15.71
CA VAL A 260 -12.08 24.42 16.40
C VAL A 260 -10.95 24.72 15.42
N ARG A 261 -10.09 25.68 15.76
CA ARG A 261 -9.00 26.14 14.89
C ARG A 261 -7.82 25.18 14.96
N VAL A 262 -7.28 24.86 13.80
CA VAL A 262 -6.07 24.05 13.64
C VAL A 262 -5.00 24.96 13.01
N PRO A 263 -3.82 25.14 13.63
CA PRO A 263 -3.34 24.48 14.85
C PRO A 263 -3.65 25.19 16.17
N GLU A 264 -4.34 26.34 16.19
CA GLU A 264 -4.45 27.25 17.35
C GLU A 264 -5.12 26.60 18.56
N ASP A 265 -6.19 25.84 18.37
CA ASP A 265 -6.94 25.19 19.45
C ASP A 265 -6.56 23.71 19.60
N ILE A 266 -6.12 23.06 18.50
CA ILE A 266 -5.68 21.67 18.49
C ILE A 266 -4.69 21.41 17.35
N SER A 267 -3.61 20.68 17.61
CA SER A 267 -2.70 20.18 16.58
C SER A 267 -3.21 18.89 15.96
N ILE A 268 -3.08 18.72 14.63
CA ILE A 268 -3.43 17.49 13.94
C ILE A 268 -2.24 17.03 13.08
N ALA A 269 -1.78 15.81 13.33
CA ALA A 269 -0.76 15.15 12.51
C ALA A 269 -1.34 13.95 11.76
N GLY A 270 -0.85 13.69 10.55
CA GLY A 270 -1.25 12.59 9.71
C GLY A 270 -0.17 11.51 9.57
N PHE A 271 -0.40 10.59 8.63
CA PHE A 271 0.51 9.53 8.28
C PHE A 271 0.27 9.15 6.81
N ASP A 272 1.29 8.98 6.00
CA ASP A 272 1.40 8.50 4.62
C ASP A 272 1.97 9.56 3.65
N ASP A 273 1.74 10.86 3.87
CA ASP A 273 2.07 12.00 2.99
C ASP A 273 1.43 11.86 1.60
N ILE A 274 0.12 11.59 1.57
CA ILE A 274 -0.64 11.60 0.32
C ILE A 274 -0.70 13.02 -0.28
N GLU A 275 -0.88 13.13 -1.59
CA GLU A 275 -0.81 14.41 -2.30
C GLU A 275 -1.69 15.51 -1.68
N VAL A 276 -2.90 15.18 -1.28
CA VAL A 276 -3.85 16.14 -0.69
C VAL A 276 -3.36 16.73 0.63
N ALA A 277 -2.46 16.07 1.35
CA ALA A 277 -1.94 16.53 2.64
C ALA A 277 -1.27 17.92 2.54
N ALA A 278 -0.61 18.19 1.42
CA ALA A 278 0.04 19.48 1.17
C ALA A 278 -0.96 20.61 0.85
N TYR A 279 -2.16 20.26 0.39
CA TYR A 279 -3.20 21.19 -0.06
C TYR A 279 -4.35 21.36 0.94
N CYS A 280 -4.28 20.71 2.09
CA CYS A 280 -5.20 20.96 3.20
C CYS A 280 -5.07 22.40 3.72
N ASN A 281 -6.07 22.86 4.42
CA ASN A 281 -6.02 24.12 5.14
C ASN A 281 -6.33 23.90 6.64
N PRO A 282 -5.29 24.00 7.51
CA PRO A 282 -3.86 24.20 7.21
C PRO A 282 -3.23 22.98 6.50
N PRO A 283 -2.08 23.17 5.80
CA PRO A 283 -1.32 22.06 5.25
C PRO A 283 -0.90 21.06 6.32
N LEU A 284 -1.11 19.76 6.05
CA LEU A 284 -1.01 18.69 7.04
C LEU A 284 0.44 18.27 7.33
N THR A 285 0.85 18.34 8.59
CA THR A 285 2.06 17.69 9.12
C THR A 285 1.82 16.19 9.15
N THR A 286 2.73 15.39 8.56
CA THR A 286 2.50 13.96 8.36
C THR A 286 3.81 13.18 8.29
N VAL A 287 3.72 11.84 8.23
CA VAL A 287 4.85 10.95 7.95
C VAL A 287 4.87 10.61 6.47
N ARG A 288 5.98 10.93 5.78
CA ARG A 288 6.20 10.50 4.39
C ARG A 288 6.63 9.05 4.33
N VAL A 289 5.86 8.26 3.58
CA VAL A 289 6.14 6.87 3.25
C VAL A 289 6.60 6.79 1.79
N PRO A 290 7.67 6.04 1.47
CA PRO A 290 8.18 5.91 0.09
C PRO A 290 7.31 4.96 -0.75
N ALA A 291 6.01 5.28 -0.89
CA ALA A 291 4.98 4.41 -1.46
C ALA A 291 5.27 3.98 -2.91
N TYR A 292 5.78 4.89 -3.74
CA TYR A 292 6.14 4.60 -5.13
C TYR A 292 7.37 3.69 -5.21
N GLU A 293 8.41 3.97 -4.41
CA GLU A 293 9.63 3.17 -4.35
C GLU A 293 9.35 1.74 -3.86
N ILE A 294 8.46 1.58 -2.86
CA ILE A 294 7.98 0.27 -2.41
C ILE A 294 7.45 -0.54 -3.59
N GLY A 295 6.60 0.07 -4.44
CA GLY A 295 6.03 -0.61 -5.61
C GLY A 295 7.07 -1.03 -6.64
N GLN A 296 8.02 -0.15 -6.96
CA GLN A 296 9.09 -0.43 -7.93
C GLN A 296 9.98 -1.59 -7.45
N ILE A 297 10.45 -1.54 -6.20
CA ILE A 297 11.32 -2.58 -5.65
C ILE A 297 10.56 -3.90 -5.53
N ALA A 298 9.30 -3.88 -5.08
CA ALA A 298 8.48 -5.08 -4.95
C ALA A 298 8.31 -5.82 -6.29
N PHE A 299 8.00 -5.09 -7.36
CA PHE A 299 7.91 -5.71 -8.68
C PHE A 299 9.25 -6.28 -9.15
N LYS A 300 10.35 -5.55 -8.94
CA LYS A 300 11.71 -6.02 -9.30
C LYS A 300 12.06 -7.34 -8.59
N ILE A 301 11.75 -7.46 -7.31
CA ILE A 301 11.94 -8.69 -6.53
C ILE A 301 11.07 -9.81 -7.10
N LEU A 302 9.77 -9.53 -7.31
CA LEU A 302 8.82 -10.51 -7.83
C LEU A 302 9.27 -11.03 -9.21
N LEU A 303 9.72 -10.13 -10.09
CA LEU A 303 10.24 -10.50 -11.42
C LEU A 303 11.47 -11.40 -11.32
N GLY A 304 12.38 -11.14 -10.39
CA GLY A 304 13.53 -11.99 -10.09
C GLY A 304 13.10 -13.41 -9.71
N MET A 305 12.11 -13.54 -8.83
CA MET A 305 11.55 -14.83 -8.42
C MET A 305 10.87 -15.57 -9.59
N ILE A 306 10.07 -14.87 -10.38
CA ILE A 306 9.37 -15.44 -11.56
C ILE A 306 10.38 -15.99 -12.57
N ASN A 307 11.52 -15.32 -12.74
CA ASN A 307 12.56 -15.74 -13.68
C ASN A 307 13.53 -16.81 -13.13
N GLY A 308 13.37 -17.20 -11.85
CA GLY A 308 14.29 -18.15 -11.19
C GLY A 308 15.69 -17.58 -10.94
N ASN A 309 15.83 -16.26 -10.93
CA ASN A 309 17.10 -15.57 -10.73
C ASN A 309 17.37 -15.21 -9.26
N SER A 310 16.47 -15.56 -8.35
CA SER A 310 16.55 -15.18 -6.93
C SER A 310 16.06 -16.33 -6.05
N ASP A 311 16.98 -17.18 -5.63
CA ASP A 311 16.74 -18.17 -4.56
C ASP A 311 16.97 -17.55 -3.17
N GLN A 312 17.45 -16.29 -3.10
CA GLN A 312 17.73 -15.59 -1.86
C GLN A 312 16.57 -14.66 -1.47
N LEU A 313 16.25 -14.67 -0.19
CA LEU A 313 15.32 -13.72 0.42
C LEU A 313 15.81 -12.29 0.22
N GLN A 314 14.93 -11.43 -0.25
CA GLN A 314 15.19 -10.01 -0.40
C GLN A 314 14.30 -9.21 0.55
N GLN A 315 14.92 -8.48 1.46
CA GLN A 315 14.23 -7.77 2.54
C GLN A 315 14.71 -6.32 2.58
N TYR A 316 13.81 -5.40 2.26
CA TYR A 316 14.10 -3.97 2.24
C TYR A 316 13.23 -3.24 3.25
N CYS A 317 13.88 -2.60 4.22
CA CYS A 317 13.25 -1.68 5.15
C CYS A 317 13.65 -0.25 4.76
N LEU A 318 12.73 0.47 4.14
CA LEU A 318 12.94 1.83 3.66
C LEU A 318 12.73 2.85 4.78
N ASP A 319 13.39 4.00 4.68
CA ASP A 319 13.23 5.07 5.66
C ASP A 319 11.94 5.88 5.44
N THR A 320 11.42 6.38 6.55
CA THR A 320 10.32 7.33 6.60
C THR A 320 10.78 8.66 7.19
N SER A 321 10.11 9.76 6.88
CA SER A 321 10.43 11.07 7.42
C SER A 321 9.18 11.82 7.89
N VAL A 322 9.30 12.59 8.96
CA VAL A 322 8.25 13.53 9.38
C VAL A 322 8.34 14.77 8.50
N ILE A 323 7.24 15.11 7.85
CA ILE A 323 7.09 16.30 7.02
C ILE A 323 6.31 17.32 7.83
N ILE A 324 7.00 18.33 8.31
CA ILE A 324 6.42 19.41 9.12
C ILE A 324 5.77 20.43 8.19
N ARG A 325 4.49 20.74 8.47
CA ARG A 325 3.69 21.76 7.78
C ARG A 325 2.94 22.64 8.79
N GLY A 326 1.76 23.11 8.46
CA GLY A 326 1.03 24.12 9.23
C GLY A 326 0.01 23.60 10.25
N SER A 327 -0.22 22.28 10.35
CA SER A 327 -1.31 21.72 11.17
C SER A 327 -0.92 21.40 12.61
N CYS A 328 0.32 21.67 13.01
CA CYS A 328 0.80 21.48 14.38
C CYS A 328 1.52 22.73 14.86
N ARG A 329 1.37 23.06 16.15
CA ARG A 329 2.08 24.16 16.81
C ARG A 329 2.62 23.74 18.17
N GLU A 330 3.59 24.47 18.68
CA GLU A 330 4.03 24.37 20.08
C GLU A 330 2.96 24.94 21.02
N LEU A 331 2.71 24.28 22.15
CA LEU A 331 1.82 24.81 23.19
C LEU A 331 2.51 25.89 24.03
N ASP A 332 1.82 26.99 24.26
CA ASP A 332 2.26 28.03 25.18
C ASP A 332 2.23 27.52 26.63
N ASN A 333 3.15 28.05 27.48
CA ASN A 333 3.28 27.63 28.87
C ASN A 333 2.00 27.85 29.71
N ASP A 334 1.13 28.76 29.31
CA ASP A 334 -0.11 29.12 30.05
C ASP A 334 -1.22 28.04 29.91
N VAL A 335 -1.15 27.14 28.93
CA VAL A 335 -2.14 26.08 28.73
C VAL A 335 -1.81 24.84 29.58
N ILE A 336 -0.54 24.66 29.92
CA ILE A 336 -0.05 23.49 30.70
C ILE A 336 -0.55 23.54 32.16
N SER A 337 -0.86 24.71 32.68
CA SER A 337 -1.30 24.89 34.09
C SER A 337 -2.81 24.64 34.32
N LYS A 338 -3.58 24.36 33.25
CA LYS A 338 -5.06 24.19 33.33
C LYS A 338 -5.52 22.79 32.86
N SER A 339 -4.61 21.92 32.45
CA SER A 339 -4.85 20.52 32.09
C SER A 339 -4.23 19.57 33.14
#